data_2603f8c5fd7c8a9dbed372acf3cf98ac
#
_entry.id   2603f8c5fd7c8a9dbed372acf3cf98ac
#
_cell.length_a   1.000
_cell.length_b   1.000
_cell.length_c   1.000
_cell.angle_alpha   90.00
_cell.angle_beta   90.00
_cell.angle_gamma   90.00
#
_symmetry.space_group_name_H-M   'P 1'
#
loop_
_entity.id
_entity.type
_entity.pdbx_description
1 polymer ?
#
loop_
_entity_poly.entity_id
_entity_poly.type
_entity_poly.pdbx_seq_one_letter_code
_entity_poly.pdbx_strand_id
1 'polypeptide(L)'
;MKESPDIPARPIGHSVQNPERDALSTRRQEFTVGKPKLSHWIIFLVVCCVLGLLVFKTALHLIHTDSKKARIVHAPSPVETIPVRRQTLEEVIGGSGTVQQFYSVLLTTQIAARVLEVPVWIGDIVKKGDLLVRWDDRLIQATLDANRQFVETSNIKIKNETRQVERYTALEKQHMGTPLDLEKAEIGLADAYEQLAKATMGLREAEIALERVQMRAPIEGIVLVRLVNPDEITHNDQIVMKLGAIDTVLMAAKVTEEKIHSVQLGLPAEVTFPAFPAETFQGNVFKIDPNIDPVTRTFTVYIQIENRPYIRAAYEVPLTLHAEDYRLKPGLSGFAHIRRTAKDVTAIPSVAIMSPSGDQASVFVVDRSGRATPRKVNLGIVANGMTEVTSGLNEAEKVVTVGQLYLKENDKVQSTSKSIFGK
;
A
#
# COMPACT_ATOMS: atom_id res chain seq x y z
N MET A 1 30.68 -17.26 32.49
CA MET A 1 31.41 -18.55 32.51
C MET A 1 31.32 -19.19 31.17
N LYS A 2 32.49 -19.41 30.55
CA LYS A 2 32.80 -20.09 29.27
C LYS A 2 32.37 -19.28 28.01
N GLU A 3 33.22 -18.57 27.41
CA GLU A 3 34.50 -18.80 26.66
C GLU A 3 34.21 -19.06 25.19
N SER A 4 34.55 -18.03 24.40
CA SER A 4 34.78 -18.09 22.93
C SER A 4 36.11 -18.81 22.65
N PRO A 5 36.30 -19.35 21.48
CA PRO A 5 37.68 -19.50 20.98
C PRO A 5 37.97 -18.58 19.79
N ASP A 6 39.11 -17.91 19.91
CA ASP A 6 39.91 -17.24 18.93
C ASP A 6 40.29 -18.12 17.74
N ILE A 7 40.40 -17.51 16.56
CA ILE A 7 41.15 -18.04 15.42
C ILE A 7 42.15 -16.99 14.94
N PRO A 8 43.43 -17.35 14.82
CA PRO A 8 44.52 -16.40 14.61
C PRO A 8 44.79 -16.07 13.15
N ALA A 9 45.25 -14.84 12.95
CA ALA A 9 45.82 -14.32 11.72
C ALA A 9 47.20 -14.97 11.43
N ARG A 10 47.49 -15.23 10.17
CA ARG A 10 48.83 -15.46 9.64
C ARG A 10 49.15 -14.50 8.50
N PRO A 11 50.34 -13.88 8.51
CA PRO A 11 50.86 -13.09 7.41
C PRO A 11 51.75 -13.95 6.51
N ILE A 12 51.70 -13.73 5.20
CA ILE A 12 52.74 -14.21 4.28
C ILE A 12 53.11 -13.08 3.32
N GLY A 13 54.27 -12.52 3.57
CA GLY A 13 55.00 -11.75 2.57
C GLY A 13 55.89 -12.69 1.78
N HIS A 14 55.99 -12.48 0.50
CA HIS A 14 57.13 -12.91 -0.31
C HIS A 14 57.40 -11.88 -1.40
N SER A 15 58.55 -11.23 -1.22
CA SER A 15 59.28 -10.50 -2.24
C SER A 15 59.86 -11.48 -3.26
N VAL A 16 59.72 -11.22 -4.55
CA VAL A 16 60.49 -11.86 -5.61
C VAL A 16 61.27 -10.77 -6.31
N GLN A 17 62.59 -10.86 -6.09
CA GLN A 17 63.62 -10.15 -6.81
C GLN A 17 63.65 -10.62 -8.26
N ASN A 18 63.87 -9.70 -9.16
CA ASN A 18 64.18 -9.97 -10.56
C ASN A 18 65.70 -9.72 -10.77
N PRO A 19 66.49 -10.71 -11.19
CA PRO A 19 67.86 -10.51 -11.62
C PRO A 19 67.92 -10.59 -13.14
N GLU A 20 68.32 -9.50 -13.80
CA GLU A 20 69.03 -9.52 -15.04
C GLU A 20 69.40 -8.11 -15.50
N ARG A 21 70.53 -7.63 -14.98
CA ARG A 21 71.38 -6.67 -15.62
C ARG A 21 72.78 -7.31 -15.49
N ASP A 22 73.27 -7.74 -16.63
CA ASP A 22 74.71 -7.59 -16.96
C ASP A 22 75.04 -8.31 -18.28
N ALA A 23 75.91 -7.70 -18.97
CA ALA A 23 76.71 -8.16 -20.14
C ALA A 23 76.15 -7.73 -21.51
N LEU A 24 76.72 -6.68 -22.04
CA LEU A 24 77.70 -6.87 -23.11
C LEU A 24 78.34 -5.54 -23.53
N SER A 25 79.55 -5.36 -23.06
CA SER A 25 80.52 -4.39 -23.57
C SER A 25 81.19 -4.98 -24.82
N THR A 26 81.69 -4.07 -25.65
CA THR A 26 82.78 -4.25 -26.63
C THR A 26 82.43 -4.58 -28.08
N ARG A 27 82.50 -3.54 -28.92
CA ARG A 27 83.49 -3.45 -30.02
C ARG A 27 83.39 -2.15 -30.80
N ARG A 28 84.29 -1.22 -30.57
CA ARG A 28 84.62 -0.14 -31.51
C ARG A 28 85.36 -0.74 -32.72
N GLN A 29 84.83 -0.45 -33.88
CA GLN A 29 85.67 -0.50 -35.12
C GLN A 29 85.65 0.92 -35.70
N GLU A 30 86.83 1.45 -35.76
CA GLU A 30 87.15 2.70 -36.42
C GLU A 30 87.05 2.52 -37.93
N PHE A 31 86.20 3.29 -38.59
CA PHE A 31 86.29 3.47 -40.07
C PHE A 31 86.77 4.87 -40.37
N THR A 32 87.92 4.97 -40.94
CA THR A 32 88.47 6.20 -41.50
C THR A 32 87.78 6.53 -42.81
N VAL A 33 87.09 7.63 -42.82
CA VAL A 33 86.41 8.16 -44.03
C VAL A 33 87.28 9.30 -44.59
N GLY A 34 87.73 9.07 -45.81
CA GLY A 34 88.46 10.02 -46.61
C GLY A 34 87.56 11.23 -46.99
N LYS A 35 88.15 12.43 -46.98
CA LYS A 35 87.51 13.71 -47.29
C LYS A 35 86.94 13.74 -48.73
N PRO A 36 85.62 13.91 -48.97
CA PRO A 36 85.07 14.08 -50.31
C PRO A 36 85.35 15.49 -50.85
N LYS A 37 85.65 15.55 -52.16
CA LYS A 37 85.88 16.81 -52.91
C LYS A 37 84.63 17.65 -52.97
N LEU A 38 84.67 18.94 -52.78
CA LEU A 38 83.61 19.95 -52.62
C LEU A 38 82.50 19.90 -53.73
N SER A 39 82.86 19.34 -54.90
CA SER A 39 81.87 19.26 -56.05
C SER A 39 80.74 18.23 -55.83
N HIS A 40 80.98 17.17 -55.04
CA HIS A 40 80.00 16.12 -54.76
C HIS A 40 78.95 16.58 -53.73
N TRP A 41 79.29 17.50 -52.86
CA TRP A 41 78.40 18.08 -51.89
C TRP A 41 77.34 18.96 -52.51
N ILE A 42 77.73 19.69 -53.55
CA ILE A 42 76.77 20.59 -54.26
C ILE A 42 75.73 19.76 -55.03
N ILE A 43 76.22 18.67 -55.69
CA ILE A 43 75.30 17.76 -56.41
C ILE A 43 74.34 17.03 -55.43
N PHE A 44 74.85 16.61 -54.26
CA PHE A 44 74.01 16.00 -53.24
C PHE A 44 72.96 16.93 -52.69
N LEU A 45 73.30 18.21 -52.47
CA LEU A 45 72.41 19.23 -51.96
C LEU A 45 71.32 19.58 -53.01
N VAL A 46 71.62 19.64 -54.28
CA VAL A 46 70.68 19.84 -55.38
C VAL A 46 69.72 18.65 -55.50
N VAL A 47 70.25 17.39 -55.40
CA VAL A 47 69.39 16.21 -55.44
C VAL A 47 68.50 16.10 -54.23
N CYS A 48 68.96 16.44 -53.04
CA CYS A 48 68.12 16.51 -51.84
C CYS A 48 67.00 17.59 -51.92
N CYS A 49 67.34 18.80 -52.50
CA CYS A 49 66.35 19.79 -52.73
C CYS A 49 65.24 19.41 -53.74
N VAL A 50 65.65 18.72 -54.84
CA VAL A 50 64.71 18.21 -55.86
C VAL A 50 63.85 17.10 -55.30
N LEU A 51 64.47 16.16 -54.53
CA LEU A 51 63.69 15.14 -53.82
C LEU A 51 62.76 15.73 -52.73
N GLY A 52 63.23 16.71 -51.97
CA GLY A 52 62.39 17.46 -51.01
C GLY A 52 61.20 18.17 -51.64
N LEU A 53 61.45 18.82 -52.82
CA LEU A 53 60.33 19.45 -53.57
C LEU A 53 59.35 18.40 -54.14
N LEU A 54 59.88 17.23 -54.59
CA LEU A 54 59.00 16.16 -55.06
C LEU A 54 58.18 15.54 -53.96
N VAL A 55 58.80 15.29 -52.78
CA VAL A 55 58.06 14.81 -51.58
C VAL A 55 57.08 15.86 -51.08
N PHE A 56 57.47 17.14 -51.11
CA PHE A 56 56.56 18.24 -50.74
C PHE A 56 55.38 18.36 -51.71
N LYS A 57 55.62 18.21 -53.00
CA LYS A 57 54.55 18.26 -54.00
C LYS A 57 53.65 17.04 -53.94
N THR A 58 54.16 15.85 -53.63
CA THR A 58 53.37 14.64 -53.40
C THR A 58 52.60 14.71 -52.08
N ALA A 59 53.22 15.25 -51.03
CA ALA A 59 52.53 15.51 -49.74
C ALA A 59 51.41 16.53 -49.89
N LEU A 60 51.65 17.62 -50.67
CA LEU A 60 50.62 18.64 -50.98
C LEU A 60 49.46 18.06 -51.82
N HIS A 61 49.78 17.14 -52.74
CA HIS A 61 48.78 16.44 -53.52
C HIS A 61 47.95 15.46 -52.67
N LEU A 62 48.59 14.76 -51.72
CA LEU A 62 47.91 13.91 -50.76
C LEU A 62 47.01 14.70 -49.81
N ILE A 63 47.44 15.88 -49.36
CA ILE A 63 46.65 16.75 -48.52
C ILE A 63 45.45 17.36 -49.26
N HIS A 64 45.57 17.61 -50.58
CA HIS A 64 44.47 18.15 -51.39
C HIS A 64 43.48 17.11 -51.90
N THR A 65 43.82 15.81 -51.82
CA THR A 65 42.88 14.75 -52.25
C THR A 65 41.97 14.25 -51.13
N ASP A 66 42.24 14.62 -49.85
CA ASP A 66 41.46 14.15 -48.70
C ASP A 66 40.27 15.05 -48.35
N SER A 67 39.96 16.07 -49.16
CA SER A 67 38.79 16.98 -48.94
C SER A 67 37.53 16.60 -49.68
N LYS A 68 37.47 15.50 -50.39
CA LYS A 68 36.21 14.91 -50.81
C LYS A 68 35.82 13.80 -49.84
N LYS A 69 35.49 14.14 -48.59
CA LYS A 69 34.57 13.29 -47.80
C LYS A 69 33.38 13.04 -48.66
N ALA A 70 33.34 11.89 -49.32
CA ALA A 70 32.17 11.38 -49.94
C ALA A 70 31.09 11.44 -48.85
N ARG A 71 30.16 12.33 -49.01
CA ARG A 71 28.91 12.35 -48.21
C ARG A 71 28.28 11.03 -48.59
N ILE A 72 28.51 10.00 -47.79
CA ILE A 72 27.80 8.73 -47.92
C ILE A 72 26.35 9.11 -47.72
N VAL A 73 25.67 9.30 -48.79
CA VAL A 73 24.18 9.44 -48.80
C VAL A 73 23.71 8.04 -48.45
N HIS A 74 23.59 7.79 -47.16
CA HIS A 74 22.93 6.58 -46.70
C HIS A 74 21.57 6.54 -47.34
N ALA A 75 21.29 5.46 -48.07
CA ALA A 75 19.95 5.24 -48.54
C ALA A 75 18.97 5.38 -47.35
N PRO A 76 17.82 6.02 -47.53
CA PRO A 76 16.91 6.23 -46.42
C PRO A 76 16.54 4.89 -45.83
N SER A 77 16.75 4.77 -44.50
CA SER A 77 16.45 3.55 -43.77
C SER A 77 14.96 3.25 -43.78
N PRO A 78 14.52 2.06 -44.22
CA PRO A 78 13.11 1.72 -44.20
C PRO A 78 12.64 1.57 -42.74
N VAL A 79 11.59 2.30 -42.41
CA VAL A 79 10.97 2.27 -41.05
C VAL A 79 9.47 2.23 -41.15
N GLU A 80 8.83 1.57 -40.20
CA GLU A 80 7.37 1.70 -40.01
C GLU A 80 7.09 2.81 -39.00
N THR A 81 6.11 3.64 -39.31
CA THR A 81 5.69 4.75 -38.45
C THR A 81 4.20 4.75 -38.22
N ILE A 82 3.81 5.18 -37.00
CA ILE A 82 2.42 5.35 -36.63
C ILE A 82 2.22 6.79 -36.18
N PRO A 83 1.11 7.43 -36.57
CA PRO A 83 0.76 8.74 -36.05
C PRO A 83 0.34 8.63 -34.59
N VAL A 84 0.84 9.53 -33.77
CA VAL A 84 0.41 9.70 -32.39
C VAL A 84 -1.06 10.12 -32.38
N ARG A 85 -1.87 9.39 -31.59
CA ARG A 85 -3.30 9.64 -31.45
C ARG A 85 -3.71 9.64 -30.01
N ARG A 86 -4.78 10.34 -29.71
CA ARG A 86 -5.45 10.21 -28.41
C ARG A 86 -6.38 9.02 -28.42
N GLN A 87 -6.38 8.32 -27.31
CA GLN A 87 -7.29 7.19 -27.07
C GLN A 87 -7.49 6.96 -25.57
N THR A 88 -8.54 6.25 -25.24
CA THR A 88 -8.76 5.79 -23.87
C THR A 88 -7.98 4.52 -23.64
N LEU A 89 -7.16 4.50 -22.58
CA LEU A 89 -6.45 3.31 -22.14
C LEU A 89 -7.07 2.79 -20.84
N GLU A 90 -7.24 1.49 -20.77
CA GLU A 90 -7.74 0.80 -19.59
C GLU A 90 -6.71 -0.23 -19.13
N GLU A 91 -6.10 0.02 -18.00
CA GLU A 91 -5.20 -0.92 -17.33
C GLU A 91 -6.01 -1.78 -16.35
N VAL A 92 -5.88 -3.10 -16.46
CA VAL A 92 -6.46 -4.05 -15.54
C VAL A 92 -5.36 -4.59 -14.63
N ILE A 93 -5.50 -4.35 -13.34
CA ILE A 93 -4.56 -4.78 -12.32
C ILE A 93 -5.16 -5.97 -11.61
N GLY A 94 -4.55 -7.15 -11.80
CA GLY A 94 -4.99 -8.40 -11.19
C GLY A 94 -4.45 -8.58 -9.79
N GLY A 95 -5.27 -9.18 -8.91
CA GLY A 95 -4.85 -9.62 -7.58
C GLY A 95 -5.68 -10.82 -7.12
N SER A 96 -5.08 -11.74 -6.40
CA SER A 96 -5.77 -12.86 -5.75
C SER A 96 -5.85 -12.62 -4.25
N GLY A 97 -6.90 -13.12 -3.61
CA GLY A 97 -7.03 -12.92 -2.17
C GLY A 97 -8.24 -13.60 -1.57
N THR A 98 -8.61 -13.17 -0.38
CA THR A 98 -9.70 -13.75 0.39
C THR A 98 -10.67 -12.68 0.89
N VAL A 99 -11.92 -13.05 0.99
CA VAL A 99 -12.96 -12.23 1.60
C VAL A 99 -12.76 -12.16 3.10
N GLN A 100 -12.86 -10.95 3.65
CA GLN A 100 -12.81 -10.65 5.07
C GLN A 100 -14.04 -9.84 5.47
N GLN A 101 -14.37 -9.86 6.75
CA GLN A 101 -15.40 -8.97 7.29
C GLN A 101 -14.97 -7.51 7.11
N PHE A 102 -15.91 -6.63 6.80
CA PHE A 102 -15.64 -5.18 6.78
C PHE A 102 -15.16 -4.71 8.15
N TYR A 103 -15.86 -5.13 9.21
CA TYR A 103 -15.40 -5.01 10.59
C TYR A 103 -15.94 -6.15 11.44
N SER A 104 -15.29 -6.41 12.56
CA SER A 104 -15.74 -7.41 13.53
C SER A 104 -15.48 -6.92 14.95
N VAL A 105 -16.34 -7.33 15.87
CA VAL A 105 -16.24 -7.00 17.29
C VAL A 105 -16.08 -8.28 18.08
N LEU A 106 -15.06 -8.32 18.94
CA LEU A 106 -14.90 -9.35 19.95
C LEU A 106 -15.64 -8.90 21.22
N LEU A 107 -16.58 -9.70 21.65
CA LEU A 107 -17.35 -9.46 22.87
C LEU A 107 -16.72 -10.22 24.01
N THR A 108 -16.33 -9.49 25.06
CA THR A 108 -15.76 -10.04 26.29
C THR A 108 -16.73 -9.80 27.46
N THR A 109 -16.81 -10.75 28.38
CA THR A 109 -17.58 -10.55 29.62
C THR A 109 -16.80 -9.70 30.62
N GLN A 110 -17.52 -8.89 31.39
CA GLN A 110 -16.98 -8.09 32.47
C GLN A 110 -17.40 -8.62 33.87
N ILE A 111 -18.02 -9.79 33.88
CA ILE A 111 -18.51 -10.41 35.12
C ILE A 111 -18.11 -11.88 35.17
N ALA A 112 -17.85 -12.36 36.41
CA ALA A 112 -17.67 -13.76 36.70
C ALA A 112 -18.99 -14.32 37.25
N ALA A 113 -19.79 -14.98 36.37
CA ALA A 113 -21.08 -15.52 36.76
C ALA A 113 -21.45 -16.73 35.89
N ARG A 114 -22.47 -17.48 36.31
CA ARG A 114 -23.04 -18.57 35.53
C ARG A 114 -23.86 -18.02 34.38
N VAL A 115 -23.66 -18.54 33.18
CA VAL A 115 -24.49 -18.25 32.01
C VAL A 115 -25.84 -18.95 32.16
N LEU A 116 -26.93 -18.22 32.13
CA LEU A 116 -28.30 -18.78 32.14
C LEU A 116 -28.76 -19.16 30.75
N GLU A 117 -28.55 -18.29 29.78
CA GLU A 117 -28.97 -18.57 28.39
C GLU A 117 -28.08 -17.86 27.36
N VAL A 118 -28.00 -18.48 26.19
CA VAL A 118 -27.35 -17.97 25.00
C VAL A 118 -28.33 -18.22 23.84
N PRO A 119 -29.24 -17.28 23.54
CA PRO A 119 -30.35 -17.49 22.58
C PRO A 119 -29.87 -17.52 21.12
N VAL A 120 -28.60 -17.29 20.84
CA VAL A 120 -28.04 -17.18 19.49
C VAL A 120 -27.02 -18.29 19.20
N TRP A 121 -26.97 -18.71 17.93
CA TRP A 121 -26.02 -19.69 17.44
C TRP A 121 -25.05 -19.09 16.42
N ILE A 122 -23.97 -19.82 16.12
CA ILE A 122 -23.04 -19.46 15.04
C ILE A 122 -23.81 -19.45 13.73
N GLY A 123 -23.72 -18.35 12.98
CA GLY A 123 -24.43 -18.14 11.73
C GLY A 123 -25.72 -17.33 11.87
N ASP A 124 -26.21 -17.07 13.08
CA ASP A 124 -27.39 -16.22 13.26
C ASP A 124 -27.08 -14.76 12.99
N ILE A 125 -28.06 -14.09 12.39
CA ILE A 125 -28.01 -12.64 12.19
C ILE A 125 -28.66 -11.96 13.39
N VAL A 126 -27.95 -11.01 13.95
CA VAL A 126 -28.41 -10.22 15.12
C VAL A 126 -28.49 -8.75 14.76
N LYS A 127 -29.50 -8.08 15.29
CA LYS A 127 -29.63 -6.62 15.20
C LYS A 127 -28.99 -5.97 16.41
N LYS A 128 -28.60 -4.71 16.25
CA LYS A 128 -28.10 -3.92 17.38
C LYS A 128 -29.13 -3.90 18.52
N GLY A 129 -28.71 -4.32 19.72
CA GLY A 129 -29.54 -4.40 20.92
C GLY A 129 -30.09 -5.79 21.22
N ASP A 130 -30.00 -6.76 20.31
CA ASP A 130 -30.47 -8.12 20.55
C ASP A 130 -29.69 -8.78 21.69
N LEU A 131 -30.38 -9.60 22.48
CA LEU A 131 -29.79 -10.33 23.59
C LEU A 131 -28.90 -11.45 23.05
N LEU A 132 -27.65 -11.46 23.49
CA LEU A 132 -26.67 -12.49 23.09
C LEU A 132 -26.40 -13.49 24.20
N VAL A 133 -26.22 -12.99 25.42
CA VAL A 133 -25.96 -13.82 26.62
C VAL A 133 -26.64 -13.17 27.81
N ARG A 134 -27.22 -14.02 28.65
CA ARG A 134 -27.72 -13.61 29.96
C ARG A 134 -27.08 -14.46 31.05
N TRP A 135 -26.55 -13.78 32.04
CA TRP A 135 -25.95 -14.39 33.24
C TRP A 135 -26.93 -14.39 34.41
N ASP A 136 -26.60 -15.18 35.43
CA ASP A 136 -27.33 -15.21 36.67
C ASP A 136 -27.19 -13.88 37.41
N ASP A 137 -28.29 -13.18 37.60
CA ASP A 137 -28.37 -11.84 38.16
C ASP A 137 -28.84 -11.79 39.61
N ARG A 138 -29.19 -12.95 40.19
CA ARG A 138 -29.79 -13.03 41.54
C ARG A 138 -28.97 -12.35 42.65
N LEU A 139 -27.67 -12.53 42.65
CA LEU A 139 -26.80 -11.86 43.60
C LEU A 139 -26.71 -10.35 43.37
N ILE A 140 -26.65 -9.95 42.12
CA ILE A 140 -26.53 -8.54 41.73
C ILE A 140 -27.87 -7.82 42.06
N GLN A 141 -29.01 -8.45 41.80
CA GLN A 141 -30.31 -7.92 42.22
C GLN A 141 -30.45 -7.74 43.72
N ALA A 142 -30.04 -8.73 44.52
CA ALA A 142 -30.01 -8.62 45.97
C ALA A 142 -29.12 -7.46 46.45
N THR A 143 -27.97 -7.26 45.82
CA THR A 143 -27.05 -6.12 46.09
C THR A 143 -27.69 -4.78 45.71
N LEU A 144 -28.40 -4.72 44.59
CA LEU A 144 -29.08 -3.53 44.13
C LEU A 144 -30.19 -3.13 45.12
N ASP A 145 -31.00 -4.09 45.57
CA ASP A 145 -32.06 -3.85 46.54
C ASP A 145 -31.54 -3.40 47.89
N ALA A 146 -30.46 -3.99 48.37
CA ALA A 146 -29.79 -3.56 49.59
C ALA A 146 -29.27 -2.11 49.47
N ASN A 147 -28.64 -1.74 48.36
CA ASN A 147 -28.17 -0.36 48.15
C ASN A 147 -29.33 0.64 48.03
N ARG A 148 -30.45 0.25 47.42
CA ARG A 148 -31.66 1.09 47.38
C ARG A 148 -32.20 1.40 48.77
N GLN A 149 -32.27 0.37 49.61
CA GLN A 149 -32.68 0.55 51.02
C GLN A 149 -31.69 1.44 51.79
N PHE A 150 -30.38 1.33 51.48
CA PHE A 150 -29.38 2.16 52.14
C PHE A 150 -29.48 3.62 51.75
N VAL A 151 -29.80 3.94 50.48
CA VAL A 151 -30.11 5.30 49.99
C VAL A 151 -31.36 5.84 50.69
N GLU A 152 -32.43 5.05 50.81
CA GLU A 152 -33.67 5.44 51.47
C GLU A 152 -33.43 5.77 52.95
N THR A 153 -32.70 4.89 53.69
CA THR A 153 -32.34 5.10 55.08
C THR A 153 -31.48 6.37 55.26
N SER A 154 -30.52 6.61 54.36
CA SER A 154 -29.70 7.82 54.38
C SER A 154 -30.52 9.10 54.19
N ASN A 155 -31.51 9.06 53.31
CA ASN A 155 -32.45 10.18 53.09
C ASN A 155 -33.31 10.46 54.37
N ILE A 156 -33.76 9.41 55.07
CA ILE A 156 -34.48 9.56 56.35
C ILE A 156 -33.56 10.20 57.40
N LYS A 157 -32.29 9.78 57.42
CA LYS A 157 -31.32 10.37 58.34
C LYS A 157 -31.10 11.85 58.08
N ILE A 158 -30.88 12.26 56.82
CA ILE A 158 -30.77 13.67 56.43
C ILE A 158 -31.97 14.47 56.90
N LYS A 159 -33.19 13.95 56.69
CA LYS A 159 -34.41 14.62 57.14
C LYS A 159 -34.43 14.83 58.65
N ASN A 160 -33.95 13.85 59.44
CA ASN A 160 -33.89 13.95 60.88
C ASN A 160 -32.83 14.96 61.32
N GLU A 161 -31.63 14.92 60.73
CA GLU A 161 -30.55 15.86 61.06
C GLU A 161 -30.89 17.28 60.63
N THR A 162 -31.55 17.48 59.47
CA THR A 162 -32.05 18.78 59.06
C THR A 162 -33.01 19.38 60.12
N ARG A 163 -33.97 18.57 60.63
CA ARG A 163 -34.82 19.02 61.71
C ARG A 163 -34.09 19.36 63.00
N GLN A 164 -32.96 18.68 63.28
CA GLN A 164 -32.13 19.02 64.42
C GLN A 164 -31.45 20.37 64.24
N VAL A 165 -30.87 20.63 63.07
CA VAL A 165 -30.27 21.92 62.73
C VAL A 165 -31.32 23.03 62.83
N GLU A 166 -32.52 22.85 62.24
CA GLU A 166 -33.61 23.83 62.33
C GLU A 166 -33.96 24.12 63.78
N ARG A 167 -34.10 23.10 64.64
CA ARG A 167 -34.41 23.23 66.04
C ARG A 167 -33.33 23.98 66.83
N TYR A 168 -32.05 23.63 66.68
CA TYR A 168 -30.95 24.31 67.35
C TYR A 168 -30.74 25.73 66.85
N THR A 169 -30.96 26.00 65.57
CA THR A 169 -30.98 27.35 65.04
C THR A 169 -32.09 28.20 65.67
N ALA A 170 -33.29 27.64 65.89
CA ALA A 170 -34.38 28.36 66.52
C ALA A 170 -34.12 28.63 68.01
N LEU A 171 -33.50 27.68 68.76
CA LEU A 171 -33.10 27.83 70.17
C LEU A 171 -31.98 28.87 70.31
N GLU A 172 -31.01 28.90 69.42
CA GLU A 172 -29.91 29.90 69.43
C GLU A 172 -30.48 31.32 69.25
N LYS A 173 -31.38 31.52 68.29
CA LYS A 173 -32.09 32.79 68.05
C LYS A 173 -32.86 33.28 69.28
N GLN A 174 -33.33 32.39 70.11
CA GLN A 174 -34.03 32.72 71.39
C GLN A 174 -33.06 32.84 72.57
N HIS A 175 -31.71 32.74 72.36
CA HIS A 175 -30.70 32.70 73.41
C HIS A 175 -30.85 31.55 74.41
N MET A 176 -31.53 30.45 73.99
CA MET A 176 -31.79 29.25 74.82
C MET A 176 -30.92 28.05 74.41
N GLY A 177 -30.07 28.18 73.38
CA GLY A 177 -29.14 27.17 72.89
C GLY A 177 -27.68 27.64 72.91
N THR A 178 -26.75 26.70 72.94
CA THR A 178 -25.31 27.04 72.85
C THR A 178 -24.85 26.98 71.39
N PRO A 179 -23.90 27.84 70.94
CA PRO A 179 -23.31 27.76 69.58
C PRO A 179 -22.70 26.39 69.31
N LEU A 180 -22.17 25.70 70.29
CA LEU A 180 -21.59 24.36 70.20
C LEU A 180 -22.66 23.30 69.81
N ASP A 181 -23.93 23.44 70.31
CA ASP A 181 -24.98 22.47 69.96
C ASP A 181 -25.43 22.63 68.53
N LEU A 182 -25.45 23.86 67.98
CA LEU A 182 -25.73 24.11 66.59
C LEU A 182 -24.61 23.55 65.68
N GLU A 183 -23.36 23.85 66.03
CA GLU A 183 -22.18 23.30 65.32
C GLU A 183 -22.20 21.76 65.23
N LYS A 184 -22.52 21.09 66.36
CA LYS A 184 -22.66 19.63 66.39
C LYS A 184 -23.77 19.12 65.46
N ALA A 185 -24.89 19.83 65.44
CA ALA A 185 -26.02 19.45 64.57
C ALA A 185 -25.66 19.66 63.07
N GLU A 186 -24.95 20.73 62.74
CA GLU A 186 -24.43 20.97 61.38
C GLU A 186 -23.44 19.91 60.94
N ILE A 187 -22.52 19.49 61.81
CA ILE A 187 -21.58 18.37 61.54
C ILE A 187 -22.39 17.09 61.31
N GLY A 188 -23.38 16.79 62.16
CA GLY A 188 -24.26 15.62 61.96
C GLY A 188 -25.00 15.61 60.63
N LEU A 189 -25.46 16.79 60.17
CA LEU A 189 -26.08 16.93 58.86
C LEU A 189 -25.06 16.72 57.74
N ALA A 190 -23.83 17.27 57.85
CA ALA A 190 -22.75 17.05 56.88
C ALA A 190 -22.40 15.57 56.75
N ASP A 191 -22.25 14.86 57.89
CA ASP A 191 -22.01 13.42 57.92
C ASP A 191 -23.16 12.62 57.28
N ALA A 192 -24.41 13.06 57.47
CA ALA A 192 -25.55 12.42 56.82
C ALA A 192 -25.52 12.59 55.28
N TYR A 193 -25.10 13.77 54.76
CA TYR A 193 -24.92 13.97 53.35
C TYR A 193 -23.76 13.13 52.78
N GLU A 194 -22.66 12.98 53.53
CA GLU A 194 -21.55 12.10 53.12
C GLU A 194 -22.04 10.64 53.02
N GLN A 195 -22.85 10.18 53.98
CA GLN A 195 -23.42 8.83 53.93
C GLN A 195 -24.35 8.64 52.75
N LEU A 196 -25.17 9.62 52.39
CA LEU A 196 -26.02 9.58 51.22
C LEU A 196 -25.20 9.52 49.93
N ALA A 197 -24.12 10.30 49.87
CA ALA A 197 -23.23 10.26 48.69
C ALA A 197 -22.61 8.86 48.48
N LYS A 198 -22.13 8.24 49.58
CA LYS A 198 -21.58 6.85 49.55
C LYS A 198 -22.67 5.84 49.15
N ALA A 199 -23.87 5.95 49.69
CA ALA A 199 -25.01 5.08 49.39
C ALA A 199 -25.43 5.22 47.87
N THR A 200 -25.44 6.43 47.39
CA THR A 200 -25.78 6.70 45.98
C THR A 200 -24.71 6.15 45.00
N MET A 201 -23.44 6.25 45.39
CA MET A 201 -22.34 5.61 44.61
C MET A 201 -22.52 4.08 44.57
N GLY A 202 -22.74 3.44 45.72
CA GLY A 202 -22.97 1.99 45.80
C GLY A 202 -24.21 1.54 44.97
N LEU A 203 -25.29 2.33 45.00
CA LEU A 203 -26.47 2.09 44.16
C LEU A 203 -26.09 2.14 42.67
N ARG A 204 -25.35 3.17 42.25
CA ARG A 204 -24.93 3.31 40.88
C ARG A 204 -24.01 2.17 40.40
N GLU A 205 -23.13 1.75 41.25
CA GLU A 205 -22.25 0.57 40.98
C GLU A 205 -23.09 -0.70 40.76
N ALA A 206 -24.09 -0.93 41.61
CA ALA A 206 -25.00 -2.09 41.50
C ALA A 206 -25.88 -2.02 40.22
N GLU A 207 -26.33 -0.84 39.85
CA GLU A 207 -27.06 -0.62 38.58
C GLU A 207 -26.21 -0.95 37.36
N ILE A 208 -24.94 -0.47 37.32
CA ILE A 208 -23.98 -0.78 36.26
C ILE A 208 -23.67 -2.28 36.21
N ALA A 209 -23.55 -2.92 37.37
CA ALA A 209 -23.32 -4.36 37.43
C ALA A 209 -24.53 -5.14 36.85
N LEU A 210 -25.77 -4.67 37.10
CA LEU A 210 -26.98 -5.28 36.55
C LEU A 210 -27.07 -5.08 35.03
N GLU A 211 -26.66 -3.94 34.48
CA GLU A 211 -26.57 -3.73 33.03
C GLU A 211 -25.63 -4.75 32.37
N ARG A 212 -24.53 -5.11 33.05
CA ARG A 212 -23.51 -6.05 32.54
C ARG A 212 -23.97 -7.52 32.53
N VAL A 213 -25.03 -7.85 33.25
CA VAL A 213 -25.60 -9.23 33.30
C VAL A 213 -26.22 -9.63 31.96
N GLN A 214 -26.55 -8.68 31.12
CA GLN A 214 -27.11 -8.91 29.79
C GLN A 214 -26.14 -8.38 28.74
N MET A 215 -25.51 -9.27 27.99
CA MET A 215 -24.74 -8.88 26.83
C MET A 215 -25.68 -8.71 25.66
N ARG A 216 -25.67 -7.52 25.07
CA ARG A 216 -26.44 -7.19 23.88
C ARG A 216 -25.52 -6.88 22.70
N ALA A 217 -26.00 -7.12 21.50
CA ALA A 217 -25.25 -6.86 20.27
C ALA A 217 -24.98 -5.35 20.11
N PRO A 218 -23.71 -4.90 20.05
CA PRO A 218 -23.37 -3.50 19.85
C PRO A 218 -23.57 -3.06 18.40
N ILE A 219 -23.60 -4.00 17.47
CA ILE A 219 -23.71 -3.81 16.02
C ILE A 219 -24.72 -4.80 15.45
N GLU A 220 -25.26 -4.47 14.28
CA GLU A 220 -25.94 -5.43 13.43
C GLU A 220 -24.89 -6.28 12.70
N GLY A 221 -25.12 -7.59 12.58
CA GLY A 221 -24.20 -8.50 11.93
C GLY A 221 -24.50 -9.98 12.21
N ILE A 222 -23.53 -10.81 11.91
CA ILE A 222 -23.59 -12.26 12.05
C ILE A 222 -22.74 -12.73 13.22
N VAL A 223 -23.18 -13.76 13.92
CA VAL A 223 -22.40 -14.48 14.93
C VAL A 223 -21.36 -15.38 14.24
N LEU A 224 -20.09 -14.99 14.31
CA LEU A 224 -18.99 -15.73 13.68
C LEU A 224 -18.43 -16.81 14.59
N VAL A 225 -18.34 -16.53 15.88
CA VAL A 225 -17.80 -17.44 16.89
C VAL A 225 -18.63 -17.30 18.16
N ARG A 226 -18.95 -18.44 18.80
CA ARG A 226 -19.56 -18.54 20.10
C ARG A 226 -18.71 -19.43 20.99
N LEU A 227 -18.22 -18.90 22.11
CA LEU A 227 -17.27 -19.58 23.00
C LEU A 227 -17.85 -19.90 24.37
N VAL A 228 -19.14 -19.63 24.61
CA VAL A 228 -19.79 -19.92 25.88
C VAL A 228 -21.09 -20.67 25.66
N ASN A 229 -21.42 -21.51 26.65
CA ASN A 229 -22.65 -22.32 26.66
C ASN A 229 -23.49 -22.02 27.90
N PRO A 230 -24.80 -22.30 27.87
CA PRO A 230 -25.62 -22.31 29.08
C PRO A 230 -24.98 -23.18 30.18
N ASP A 231 -25.16 -22.77 31.43
CA ASP A 231 -24.63 -23.40 32.65
C ASP A 231 -23.10 -23.32 32.83
N GLU A 232 -22.37 -22.72 31.90
CA GLU A 232 -20.95 -22.45 32.03
C GLU A 232 -20.69 -21.26 32.97
N ILE A 233 -19.60 -21.30 33.74
CA ILE A 233 -19.15 -20.16 34.56
C ILE A 233 -18.08 -19.42 33.80
N THR A 234 -18.34 -18.14 33.52
CA THR A 234 -17.40 -17.27 32.85
C THR A 234 -16.50 -16.54 33.84
N HIS A 235 -15.36 -16.05 33.32
CA HIS A 235 -14.41 -15.23 34.08
C HIS A 235 -14.33 -13.83 33.45
N ASN A 236 -13.89 -12.83 34.22
CA ASN A 236 -13.69 -11.48 33.72
C ASN A 236 -12.76 -11.51 32.50
N ASP A 237 -13.05 -10.66 31.51
CA ASP A 237 -12.30 -10.50 30.26
C ASP A 237 -12.25 -11.74 29.35
N GLN A 238 -13.03 -12.79 29.66
CA GLN A 238 -13.18 -13.94 28.78
C GLN A 238 -13.89 -13.54 27.49
N ILE A 239 -13.35 -13.95 26.36
CA ILE A 239 -14.01 -13.78 25.04
C ILE A 239 -15.23 -14.70 25.03
N VAL A 240 -16.40 -14.11 24.78
CA VAL A 240 -17.71 -14.80 24.77
C VAL A 240 -18.13 -15.10 23.34
N MET A 241 -18.01 -14.09 22.47
CA MET A 241 -18.54 -14.16 21.12
C MET A 241 -17.79 -13.23 20.19
N LYS A 242 -17.81 -13.53 18.89
CA LYS A 242 -17.33 -12.62 17.84
C LYS A 242 -18.48 -12.34 16.87
N LEU A 243 -18.80 -11.07 16.70
CA LEU A 243 -19.72 -10.59 15.67
C LEU A 243 -18.98 -9.99 14.50
N GLY A 244 -19.51 -10.09 13.29
CA GLY A 244 -18.95 -9.46 12.10
C GLY A 244 -20.05 -8.88 11.22
N ALA A 245 -19.75 -7.79 10.52
CA ALA A 245 -20.62 -7.26 9.49
C ALA A 245 -20.71 -8.26 8.32
N ILE A 246 -21.89 -8.40 7.74
CA ILE A 246 -22.14 -9.33 6.62
C ILE A 246 -22.69 -8.65 5.36
N ASP A 247 -23.35 -7.51 5.51
CA ASP A 247 -23.92 -6.70 4.41
C ASP A 247 -22.84 -6.10 3.51
N THR A 248 -21.67 -5.89 4.07
CA THR A 248 -20.49 -5.38 3.38
C THR A 248 -19.28 -6.23 3.75
N VAL A 249 -18.52 -6.63 2.74
CA VAL A 249 -17.31 -7.41 2.92
C VAL A 249 -16.11 -6.74 2.23
N LEU A 250 -14.92 -7.10 2.66
CA LEU A 250 -13.66 -6.68 2.04
C LEU A 250 -13.02 -7.87 1.33
N MET A 251 -12.70 -7.69 0.07
CA MET A 251 -11.77 -8.59 -0.63
C MET A 251 -10.35 -8.09 -0.38
N ALA A 252 -9.55 -8.82 0.38
CA ALA A 252 -8.14 -8.53 0.61
C ALA A 252 -7.32 -9.14 -0.54
N ALA A 253 -7.15 -8.38 -1.61
CA ALA A 253 -6.44 -8.80 -2.81
C ALA A 253 -4.95 -8.47 -2.71
N LYS A 254 -4.09 -9.44 -2.97
CA LYS A 254 -2.64 -9.25 -3.06
C LYS A 254 -2.25 -8.85 -4.48
N VAL A 255 -1.63 -7.69 -4.60
CA VAL A 255 -1.18 -7.08 -5.85
C VAL A 255 0.34 -6.93 -5.82
N THR A 256 1.02 -7.15 -6.93
CA THR A 256 2.49 -7.04 -7.03
C THR A 256 2.97 -5.61 -6.80
N GLU A 257 4.12 -5.45 -6.15
CA GLU A 257 4.71 -4.14 -5.80
C GLU A 257 4.92 -3.21 -7.00
N GLU A 258 5.15 -3.78 -8.20
CA GLU A 258 5.30 -3.01 -9.45
C GLU A 258 4.08 -2.15 -9.78
N LYS A 259 2.90 -2.53 -9.30
CA LYS A 259 1.63 -1.84 -9.55
C LYS A 259 1.23 -0.85 -8.45
N ILE A 260 2.10 -0.60 -7.47
CA ILE A 260 1.76 0.25 -6.31
C ILE A 260 1.35 1.66 -6.71
N HIS A 261 2.00 2.24 -7.74
CA HIS A 261 1.67 3.58 -8.25
C HIS A 261 0.41 3.59 -9.13
N SER A 262 -0.01 2.43 -9.64
CA SER A 262 -1.19 2.29 -10.49
C SER A 262 -2.48 2.14 -9.69
N VAL A 263 -2.42 1.65 -8.45
CA VAL A 263 -3.59 1.47 -7.60
C VAL A 263 -3.88 2.73 -6.80
N GLN A 264 -5.13 3.19 -6.84
CA GLN A 264 -5.61 4.36 -6.11
C GLN A 264 -6.92 4.04 -5.40
N LEU A 265 -7.21 4.79 -4.33
CA LEU A 265 -8.48 4.68 -3.62
C LEU A 265 -9.65 5.06 -4.55
N GLY A 266 -10.76 4.34 -4.42
CA GLY A 266 -11.97 4.58 -5.19
C GLY A 266 -11.97 3.97 -6.61
N LEU A 267 -10.86 3.36 -7.06
CA LEU A 267 -10.87 2.67 -8.36
C LEU A 267 -11.91 1.54 -8.37
N PRO A 268 -12.69 1.41 -9.46
CA PRO A 268 -13.63 0.31 -9.62
C PRO A 268 -12.87 -1.01 -9.77
N ALA A 269 -13.44 -2.06 -9.19
CA ALA A 269 -12.88 -3.40 -9.25
C ALA A 269 -13.99 -4.42 -9.48
N GLU A 270 -13.70 -5.41 -10.30
CA GLU A 270 -14.52 -6.60 -10.50
C GLU A 270 -13.88 -7.77 -9.77
N VAL A 271 -14.67 -8.49 -8.99
CA VAL A 271 -14.20 -9.64 -8.23
C VAL A 271 -14.94 -10.88 -8.68
N THR A 272 -14.21 -11.94 -8.97
CA THR A 272 -14.73 -13.24 -9.37
C THR A 272 -14.33 -14.30 -8.35
N PHE A 273 -15.25 -15.22 -8.08
CA PHE A 273 -15.02 -16.31 -7.13
C PHE A 273 -15.23 -17.66 -7.83
N PRO A 274 -14.32 -18.63 -7.65
CA PRO A 274 -14.51 -19.97 -8.20
C PRO A 274 -15.80 -20.66 -7.72
N ALA A 275 -16.28 -20.28 -6.53
CA ALA A 275 -17.55 -20.77 -6.01
C ALA A 275 -18.79 -20.24 -6.78
N PHE A 276 -18.64 -19.14 -7.53
CA PHE A 276 -19.69 -18.49 -8.32
C PHE A 276 -19.18 -18.14 -9.73
N PRO A 277 -18.88 -19.13 -10.58
CA PRO A 277 -18.14 -18.92 -11.84
C PRO A 277 -18.90 -18.07 -12.88
N ALA A 278 -20.23 -17.98 -12.76
CA ALA A 278 -21.07 -17.20 -13.66
C ALA A 278 -21.36 -15.78 -13.16
N GLU A 279 -20.81 -15.37 -12.03
CA GLU A 279 -21.12 -14.09 -11.38
C GLU A 279 -19.87 -13.25 -11.17
N THR A 280 -20.03 -11.96 -11.38
CA THR A 280 -19.00 -10.95 -11.10
C THR A 280 -19.54 -9.98 -10.07
N PHE A 281 -18.78 -9.76 -9.03
CA PHE A 281 -19.12 -8.85 -7.95
C PHE A 281 -18.41 -7.52 -8.17
N GLN A 282 -19.17 -6.43 -8.14
CA GLN A 282 -18.63 -5.08 -8.30
C GLN A 282 -18.22 -4.53 -6.94
N GLY A 283 -17.08 -3.87 -6.91
CA GLY A 283 -16.58 -3.21 -5.71
C GLY A 283 -15.68 -2.03 -6.06
N ASN A 284 -15.21 -1.36 -5.03
CA ASN A 284 -14.27 -0.24 -5.17
C ASN A 284 -13.09 -0.42 -4.21
N VAL A 285 -11.93 0.06 -4.62
CA VAL A 285 -10.75 0.10 -3.75
C VAL A 285 -11.02 1.00 -2.56
N PHE A 286 -11.16 0.40 -1.39
CA PHE A 286 -11.47 1.07 -0.13
C PHE A 286 -10.21 1.50 0.62
N LYS A 287 -9.23 0.60 0.69
CA LYS A 287 -7.99 0.80 1.44
C LYS A 287 -6.82 0.09 0.76
N ILE A 288 -5.64 0.67 0.86
CA ILE A 288 -4.38 0.08 0.41
C ILE A 288 -3.50 -0.07 1.65
N ASP A 289 -2.98 -1.28 1.89
CA ASP A 289 -2.05 -1.51 2.98
C ASP A 289 -0.69 -0.90 2.61
N PRO A 290 -0.12 -0.04 3.46
CA PRO A 290 1.19 0.55 3.18
C PRO A 290 2.35 -0.47 3.30
N ASN A 291 2.10 -1.62 3.92
CA ASN A 291 3.12 -2.65 4.12
C ASN A 291 3.22 -3.57 2.89
N ILE A 292 4.44 -3.75 2.41
CA ILE A 292 4.76 -4.71 1.36
C ILE A 292 5.31 -5.97 2.02
N ASP A 293 4.78 -7.12 1.66
CA ASP A 293 5.30 -8.42 2.06
C ASP A 293 6.62 -8.68 1.31
N PRO A 294 7.77 -8.73 2.00
CA PRO A 294 9.08 -8.85 1.33
C PRO A 294 9.30 -10.24 0.71
N VAL A 295 8.55 -11.26 1.13
CA VAL A 295 8.68 -12.62 0.63
C VAL A 295 7.93 -12.76 -0.69
N THR A 296 6.69 -12.29 -0.73
CA THR A 296 5.83 -12.40 -1.91
C THR A 296 5.94 -11.19 -2.83
N ARG A 297 6.56 -10.10 -2.38
CA ARG A 297 6.65 -8.79 -3.07
C ARG A 297 5.29 -8.29 -3.52
N THR A 298 4.32 -8.42 -2.61
CA THR A 298 2.95 -7.96 -2.83
C THR A 298 2.52 -7.02 -1.72
N PHE A 299 1.60 -6.12 -2.03
CA PHE A 299 0.87 -5.33 -1.06
C PHE A 299 -0.61 -5.70 -1.10
N THR A 300 -1.32 -5.44 -0.02
CA THR A 300 -2.74 -5.80 0.08
C THR A 300 -3.62 -4.63 -0.28
N VAL A 301 -4.53 -4.85 -1.21
CA VAL A 301 -5.59 -3.91 -1.59
C VAL A 301 -6.91 -4.44 -1.08
N TYR A 302 -7.59 -3.64 -0.26
CA TYR A 302 -8.91 -3.98 0.25
C TYR A 302 -9.98 -3.38 -0.66
N ILE A 303 -10.76 -4.24 -1.29
CA ILE A 303 -11.87 -3.88 -2.17
C ILE A 303 -13.15 -4.09 -1.40
N GLN A 304 -13.92 -3.03 -1.22
CA GLN A 304 -15.23 -3.07 -0.59
C GLN A 304 -16.27 -3.57 -1.57
N ILE A 305 -17.03 -4.57 -1.16
CA ILE A 305 -18.08 -5.22 -1.96
C ILE A 305 -19.36 -5.24 -1.14
N GLU A 306 -20.46 -4.80 -1.73
CA GLU A 306 -21.79 -4.97 -1.15
C GLU A 306 -22.19 -6.44 -1.23
N ASN A 307 -22.54 -7.02 -0.11
CA ASN A 307 -22.95 -8.41 0.01
C ASN A 307 -24.44 -8.47 0.31
N ARG A 308 -25.24 -8.36 -0.74
CA ARG A 308 -26.70 -8.40 -0.61
C ARG A 308 -27.19 -9.84 -0.43
N PRO A 309 -28.22 -10.07 0.40
CA PRO A 309 -28.82 -11.39 0.55
C PRO A 309 -29.40 -11.85 -0.79
N TYR A 310 -29.20 -13.12 -1.11
CA TYR A 310 -29.79 -13.77 -2.27
C TYR A 310 -31.21 -14.18 -1.97
N ILE A 311 -32.17 -13.37 -2.37
CA ILE A 311 -33.59 -13.72 -2.31
C ILE A 311 -33.91 -14.60 -3.52
N ARG A 312 -34.12 -15.90 -3.30
CA ARG A 312 -34.66 -16.77 -4.34
C ARG A 312 -36.05 -16.26 -4.70
N ALA A 313 -36.23 -15.83 -5.94
CA ALA A 313 -37.46 -15.22 -6.45
C ALA A 313 -38.73 -16.12 -6.38
N ALA A 314 -38.61 -17.33 -5.86
CA ALA A 314 -39.70 -18.30 -5.77
C ALA A 314 -40.36 -18.44 -4.39
N TYR A 315 -39.86 -17.72 -3.38
CA TYR A 315 -40.44 -17.76 -2.03
C TYR A 315 -40.64 -16.33 -1.52
N GLU A 316 -41.74 -16.15 -0.80
CA GLU A 316 -42.01 -14.92 -0.03
C GLU A 316 -40.77 -14.60 0.81
N VAL A 317 -40.43 -13.29 0.91
CA VAL A 317 -39.26 -12.81 1.64
C VAL A 317 -39.24 -13.49 3.02
N PRO A 318 -38.22 -14.29 3.35
CA PRO A 318 -38.17 -14.93 4.66
C PRO A 318 -38.16 -13.83 5.72
N LEU A 319 -39.05 -13.95 6.71
CA LEU A 319 -39.14 -13.01 7.84
C LEU A 319 -37.84 -12.91 8.63
N THR A 320 -36.97 -13.90 8.51
CA THR A 320 -35.65 -13.98 9.16
C THR A 320 -34.58 -14.27 8.11
N LEU A 321 -33.61 -13.38 7.96
CA LEU A 321 -32.41 -13.61 7.15
C LEU A 321 -31.43 -14.47 7.95
N HIS A 322 -30.82 -15.46 7.26
CA HIS A 322 -29.78 -16.29 7.81
C HIS A 322 -28.44 -16.03 7.06
N ALA A 323 -27.33 -16.41 7.68
CA ALA A 323 -26.00 -16.30 7.04
C ALA A 323 -25.94 -17.04 5.69
N GLU A 324 -26.77 -18.07 5.51
CA GLU A 324 -26.84 -18.84 4.28
C GLU A 324 -27.37 -18.03 3.10
N ASP A 325 -28.15 -16.99 3.36
CA ASP A 325 -28.73 -16.13 2.35
C ASP A 325 -27.69 -15.18 1.72
N TYR A 326 -26.55 -14.99 2.38
CA TYR A 326 -25.46 -14.15 1.89
C TYR A 326 -24.44 -14.98 1.11
N ARG A 327 -24.11 -14.52 -0.10
CA ARG A 327 -23.21 -15.24 -1.01
C ARG A 327 -21.74 -15.16 -0.59
N LEU A 328 -21.29 -13.97 -0.24
CA LEU A 328 -19.90 -13.74 0.12
C LEU A 328 -19.68 -13.99 1.59
N LYS A 329 -19.02 -15.11 1.89
CA LYS A 329 -18.65 -15.52 3.26
C LYS A 329 -17.19 -15.24 3.51
N PRO A 330 -16.82 -14.76 4.71
CA PRO A 330 -15.41 -14.60 5.08
C PRO A 330 -14.63 -15.91 4.88
N GLY A 331 -13.42 -15.79 4.34
CA GLY A 331 -12.57 -16.93 3.98
C GLY A 331 -12.72 -17.41 2.53
N LEU A 332 -13.72 -16.93 1.78
CA LEU A 332 -13.87 -17.25 0.37
C LEU A 332 -12.72 -16.67 -0.44
N SER A 333 -12.06 -17.49 -1.27
CA SER A 333 -10.95 -17.05 -2.13
C SER A 333 -11.46 -16.65 -3.49
N GLY A 334 -10.84 -15.59 -4.07
CA GLY A 334 -11.24 -15.06 -5.37
C GLY A 334 -10.14 -14.25 -6.06
N PHE A 335 -10.49 -13.72 -7.21
CA PHE A 335 -9.63 -12.88 -8.04
C PHE A 335 -10.26 -11.51 -8.22
N ALA A 336 -9.46 -10.48 -8.03
CA ALA A 336 -9.84 -9.09 -8.23
C ALA A 336 -9.21 -8.54 -9.51
N HIS A 337 -9.97 -7.79 -10.28
CA HIS A 337 -9.55 -7.05 -11.46
C HIS A 337 -9.85 -5.57 -11.23
N ILE A 338 -8.85 -4.83 -10.77
CA ILE A 338 -8.95 -3.38 -10.51
C ILE A 338 -8.74 -2.67 -11.83
N ARG A 339 -9.68 -1.80 -12.21
CA ARG A 339 -9.64 -1.08 -13.48
C ARG A 339 -9.18 0.36 -13.28
N ARG A 340 -8.12 0.73 -13.97
CA ARG A 340 -7.63 2.11 -14.06
C ARG A 340 -7.80 2.61 -15.48
N THR A 341 -8.62 3.63 -15.65
CA THR A 341 -8.94 4.19 -16.98
C THR A 341 -8.31 5.58 -17.11
N ALA A 342 -7.49 5.77 -18.14
CA ALA A 342 -7.03 7.08 -18.58
C ALA A 342 -7.79 7.46 -19.86
N LYS A 343 -8.60 8.50 -19.76
CA LYS A 343 -9.43 8.97 -20.89
C LYS A 343 -8.69 10.02 -21.69
N ASP A 344 -8.80 9.91 -23.02
CA ASP A 344 -8.28 10.91 -23.98
C ASP A 344 -6.79 11.23 -23.76
N VAL A 345 -5.96 10.19 -23.64
CA VAL A 345 -4.52 10.32 -23.44
C VAL A 345 -3.75 10.07 -24.73
N THR A 346 -2.61 10.73 -24.88
CA THR A 346 -1.66 10.48 -25.95
C THR A 346 -1.07 9.10 -25.79
N ALA A 347 -1.27 8.20 -26.75
CA ALA A 347 -0.79 6.84 -26.68
C ALA A 347 -0.01 6.41 -27.91
N ILE A 348 1.01 5.58 -27.68
CA ILE A 348 1.85 5.00 -28.72
C ILE A 348 1.96 3.48 -28.49
N PRO A 349 2.22 2.68 -29.53
CA PRO A 349 2.53 1.27 -29.34
C PRO A 349 3.76 1.08 -28.45
N SER A 350 3.68 0.17 -27.49
CA SER A 350 4.77 -0.09 -26.53
C SER A 350 6.07 -0.53 -27.23
N VAL A 351 5.96 -1.12 -28.42
CA VAL A 351 7.11 -1.51 -29.25
C VAL A 351 7.94 -0.32 -29.76
N ALA A 352 7.39 0.89 -29.78
CA ALA A 352 8.09 2.12 -30.18
C ALA A 352 9.05 2.65 -29.09
N ILE A 353 8.93 2.14 -27.88
CA ILE A 353 9.67 2.61 -26.70
C ILE A 353 11.05 1.99 -26.68
N MET A 354 12.06 2.84 -26.50
CA MET A 354 13.46 2.45 -26.39
C MET A 354 14.03 2.85 -25.04
N SER A 355 14.93 2.00 -24.51
CA SER A 355 15.69 2.28 -23.29
C SER A 355 14.83 2.81 -22.13
N PRO A 356 13.80 2.07 -21.70
CA PRO A 356 12.96 2.49 -20.58
C PRO A 356 13.79 2.55 -19.30
N SER A 357 13.64 3.64 -18.55
CA SER A 357 14.28 3.85 -17.25
C SER A 357 13.27 4.49 -16.31
N GLY A 358 12.59 3.68 -15.49
CA GLY A 358 11.43 4.11 -14.71
C GLY A 358 10.32 4.66 -15.61
N ASP A 359 9.84 5.84 -15.28
CA ASP A 359 8.77 6.51 -16.05
C ASP A 359 9.28 7.28 -17.28
N GLN A 360 10.57 7.18 -17.63
CA GLN A 360 11.15 7.85 -18.77
C GLN A 360 11.62 6.85 -19.82
N ALA A 361 11.50 7.24 -21.06
CA ALA A 361 12.00 6.48 -22.19
C ALA A 361 12.40 7.39 -23.35
N SER A 362 12.97 6.79 -24.40
CA SER A 362 13.25 7.46 -25.68
C SER A 362 12.41 6.86 -26.78
N VAL A 363 11.97 7.69 -27.72
CA VAL A 363 11.29 7.28 -28.93
C VAL A 363 11.89 8.01 -30.13
N PHE A 364 11.84 7.44 -31.31
CA PHE A 364 12.20 8.17 -32.54
C PHE A 364 10.97 8.81 -33.15
N VAL A 365 11.04 10.12 -33.35
CA VAL A 365 9.99 10.91 -34.04
C VAL A 365 10.50 11.27 -35.43
N VAL A 366 9.64 11.09 -36.43
CA VAL A 366 9.96 11.46 -37.81
C VAL A 366 9.37 12.85 -38.10
N ASP A 367 10.24 13.80 -38.43
CA ASP A 367 9.87 15.17 -38.77
C ASP A 367 9.26 15.28 -40.17
N ARG A 368 8.81 16.48 -40.52
CA ARG A 368 8.24 16.77 -41.87
C ARG A 368 9.26 16.64 -42.99
N SER A 369 10.54 16.65 -42.68
CA SER A 369 11.62 16.49 -43.67
C SER A 369 12.04 15.02 -43.87
N GLY A 370 11.37 14.08 -43.20
CA GLY A 370 11.68 12.65 -43.27
C GLY A 370 12.95 12.28 -42.51
N ARG A 371 13.28 12.98 -41.42
CA ARG A 371 14.40 12.67 -40.54
C ARG A 371 13.91 12.13 -39.21
N ALA A 372 14.60 11.12 -38.68
CA ALA A 372 14.32 10.53 -37.39
C ALA A 372 15.16 11.21 -36.33
N THR A 373 14.51 11.73 -35.29
CA THR A 373 15.17 12.35 -34.12
C THR A 373 14.75 11.64 -32.84
N PRO A 374 15.71 11.27 -31.98
CA PRO A 374 15.39 10.68 -30.70
C PRO A 374 14.82 11.75 -29.78
N ARG A 375 13.72 11.42 -29.08
CA ARG A 375 13.06 12.30 -28.14
C ARG A 375 12.79 11.58 -26.83
N LYS A 376 13.09 12.23 -25.70
CA LYS A 376 12.75 11.74 -24.39
C LYS A 376 11.27 11.99 -24.14
N VAL A 377 10.61 10.98 -23.58
CA VAL A 377 9.18 10.99 -23.25
C VAL A 377 8.98 10.49 -21.83
N ASN A 378 7.95 10.99 -21.16
CA ASN A 378 7.49 10.44 -19.91
C ASN A 378 6.34 9.48 -20.19
N LEU A 379 6.41 8.31 -19.58
CA LEU A 379 5.44 7.23 -19.75
C LEU A 379 4.38 7.30 -18.66
N GLY A 380 3.19 6.78 -18.96
CA GLY A 380 2.08 6.60 -18.05
C GLY A 380 1.57 5.16 -18.08
N ILE A 381 0.27 4.99 -18.22
CA ILE A 381 -0.40 3.68 -18.23
C ILE A 381 0.05 2.84 -19.43
N VAL A 382 0.28 1.55 -19.18
CA VAL A 382 0.53 0.54 -20.21
C VAL A 382 -0.64 -0.41 -20.27
N ALA A 383 -1.31 -0.46 -21.40
CA ALA A 383 -2.49 -1.31 -21.60
C ALA A 383 -2.62 -1.77 -23.05
N ASN A 384 -2.98 -3.03 -23.26
CA ASN A 384 -3.29 -3.60 -24.58
C ASN A 384 -2.20 -3.35 -25.65
N GLY A 385 -0.90 -3.40 -25.25
CA GLY A 385 0.23 -3.16 -26.15
C GLY A 385 0.45 -1.69 -26.52
N MET A 386 -0.30 -0.78 -25.89
CA MET A 386 -0.16 0.67 -26.00
C MET A 386 0.38 1.26 -24.71
N THR A 387 1.16 2.31 -24.80
CA THR A 387 1.69 3.05 -23.65
C THR A 387 1.28 4.52 -23.75
N GLU A 388 0.75 5.03 -22.64
CA GLU A 388 0.49 6.46 -22.50
C GLU A 388 1.80 7.23 -22.46
N VAL A 389 1.80 8.37 -23.14
CA VAL A 389 2.86 9.36 -23.07
C VAL A 389 2.31 10.62 -22.42
N THR A 390 2.72 10.87 -21.17
CA THR A 390 2.23 12.00 -20.38
C THR A 390 2.86 13.32 -20.84
N SER A 391 4.07 13.26 -21.41
CA SER A 391 4.74 14.44 -21.97
C SER A 391 5.82 14.04 -22.98
N GLY A 392 6.17 14.96 -23.90
CA GLY A 392 7.24 14.81 -24.87
C GLY A 392 6.79 14.53 -26.31
N LEU A 393 5.51 14.24 -26.55
CA LEU A 393 4.94 14.07 -27.90
C LEU A 393 3.73 14.97 -28.10
N ASN A 394 3.57 15.41 -29.35
CA ASN A 394 2.39 16.14 -29.79
C ASN A 394 1.51 15.26 -30.67
N GLU A 395 0.23 15.63 -30.80
CA GLU A 395 -0.69 14.95 -31.67
C GLU A 395 -0.24 15.04 -33.15
N ALA A 396 -0.53 14.01 -33.92
CA ALA A 396 -0.17 13.86 -35.31
C ALA A 396 1.33 13.73 -35.64
N GLU A 397 2.23 13.78 -34.63
CA GLU A 397 3.63 13.39 -34.85
C GLU A 397 3.71 11.89 -35.22
N LYS A 398 4.71 11.51 -36.02
CA LYS A 398 4.91 10.12 -36.43
C LYS A 398 6.01 9.52 -35.59
N VAL A 399 5.70 8.43 -34.87
CA VAL A 399 6.67 7.66 -34.04
C VAL A 399 7.06 6.39 -34.79
N VAL A 400 8.34 6.05 -34.74
CA VAL A 400 8.89 4.84 -35.36
C VAL A 400 8.55 3.63 -34.51
N THR A 401 7.97 2.61 -35.10
CA THR A 401 7.59 1.35 -34.43
C THR A 401 8.43 0.16 -34.83
N VAL A 402 9.01 0.19 -36.02
CA VAL A 402 9.91 -0.85 -36.53
C VAL A 402 11.12 -0.20 -37.20
N GLY A 403 12.31 -0.74 -36.93
CA GLY A 403 13.58 -0.24 -37.49
C GLY A 403 14.34 0.73 -36.61
N GLN A 404 13.79 1.10 -35.42
CA GLN A 404 14.36 2.08 -34.48
C GLN A 404 15.78 1.71 -33.99
N LEU A 405 16.10 0.41 -33.88
CA LEU A 405 17.40 -0.06 -33.38
C LEU A 405 18.57 0.28 -34.32
N TYR A 406 18.29 0.53 -35.59
CA TYR A 406 19.29 0.84 -36.60
C TYR A 406 19.42 2.32 -36.89
N LEU A 407 18.54 3.16 -36.28
CA LEU A 407 18.53 4.59 -36.50
C LEU A 407 19.54 5.33 -35.62
N LYS A 408 20.18 6.33 -36.23
CA LYS A 408 20.95 7.36 -35.53
C LYS A 408 20.20 8.70 -35.60
N GLU A 409 20.61 9.62 -34.76
CA GLU A 409 20.07 10.96 -34.77
C GLU A 409 20.24 11.62 -36.15
N ASN A 410 19.15 12.21 -36.66
CA ASN A 410 19.05 12.88 -37.99
C ASN A 410 19.16 11.95 -39.19
N ASP A 411 19.06 10.64 -39.05
CA ASP A 411 19.00 9.74 -40.21
C ASP A 411 17.79 10.01 -41.07
N LYS A 412 18.01 9.99 -42.37
CA LYS A 412 16.92 10.10 -43.36
C LYS A 412 16.18 8.78 -43.46
N VAL A 413 14.87 8.78 -43.24
CA VAL A 413 14.05 7.56 -43.22
C VAL A 413 13.03 7.55 -44.35
N GLN A 414 12.76 6.36 -44.86
CA GLN A 414 11.63 6.11 -45.74
C GLN A 414 10.53 5.47 -44.90
N SER A 415 9.55 6.30 -44.51
CA SER A 415 8.46 5.83 -43.64
C SER A 415 7.38 5.12 -44.46
N THR A 416 7.08 3.90 -44.09
CA THR A 416 5.90 3.18 -44.54
C THR A 416 4.85 3.23 -43.43
N SER A 417 3.68 3.78 -43.69
CA SER A 417 2.59 3.74 -42.72
C SER A 417 1.86 2.41 -42.85
N LYS A 418 2.06 1.53 -41.84
CA LYS A 418 1.29 0.30 -41.72
C LYS A 418 0.23 0.48 -40.65
N SER A 419 -1.02 0.19 -40.98
CA SER A 419 -2.07 0.10 -39.95
C SER A 419 -1.86 -1.17 -39.16
N ILE A 420 -1.45 -1.05 -37.90
CA ILE A 420 -1.33 -2.21 -36.96
C ILE A 420 -2.71 -2.74 -36.56
N PHE A 421 -3.75 -1.98 -36.82
CA PHE A 421 -5.14 -2.41 -36.65
C PHE A 421 -5.64 -3.00 -37.98
N GLY A 422 -5.36 -4.31 -38.19
CA GLY A 422 -6.05 -5.08 -39.21
C GLY A 422 -7.57 -5.04 -38.93
N LYS A 423 -8.35 -4.96 -39.99
CA LYS A 423 -9.82 -4.99 -40.00
C LYS A 423 -10.38 -6.07 -39.11
#